data_db72359d8e6ccd09326f97a72a4433cb
#
_entry.id   db72359d8e6ccd09326f97a72a4433cb
#
_cell.length_a   1.000
_cell.length_b   1.000
_cell.length_c   1.000
_cell.angle_alpha   90.00
_cell.angle_beta   90.00
_cell.angle_gamma   90.00
#
_symmetry.space_group_name_H-M   'P 1'
#
loop_
_entity.id
_entity.type
_entity.pdbx_description
1 polymer ?
#
loop_
_entity_poly.entity_id
_entity_poly.type
_entity_poly.pdbx_seq_one_letter_code
_entity_poly.pdbx_strand_id
1 'polypeptide(L)'
;DPVPDATLRFDWPTGFGVVHEIQLAGKLVGWREGAGWQVATPALRVQGKDYGANVRGGLWFQGDGSRPRIQLAAQLDDVALPVARKFWIRSKMSQALIDWLDMAVAGGTVTGGTGLVSGDLDDWPFDNNDGRFEAFGQIRDGVIRFQPDWPAMEQVQAHLSFIGNGFSLRGQGDLAGTPIAQVEAGIPSFATSELYVRASTQADAAQLLGMLRKSPLERRYGDTLRNLTVSGPATVTFDLLRPLRTYGVGGHLQGTVALQGAKLADARWDLAFDQVSGQAEYRDTGFAAEHLSVQHEGRSGELSLRAGGLVQNPTQAFEARLGATLDAKELFDRAPQMEWLRPYVHGSAPWQVGVDVPLLSSGQTDATAMLTLRSNLVGTTLDLPAPLDKAARQPLDTQVKVALPVGDGDIDVAFGKLVALKASSHGEQTGVRVVMGSDTVTERPPANGLVVTGRAASLDAIDWISLARTTS
;
A
#
# COMPACT_ATOMS: atom_id res chain seq x y z
N ASP A 1 -45.26 -32.04 26.41
CA ASP A 1 -45.25 -31.22 27.64
C ASP A 1 -44.22 -30.11 27.51
N PRO A 2 -44.48 -28.93 28.09
CA PRO A 2 -43.46 -27.90 28.16
C PRO A 2 -42.29 -28.40 28.99
N VAL A 3 -41.06 -28.11 28.52
CA VAL A 3 -39.85 -28.42 29.29
C VAL A 3 -39.58 -27.21 30.19
N PRO A 4 -39.80 -27.28 31.51
CA PRO A 4 -39.43 -26.18 32.41
C PRO A 4 -37.95 -26.26 32.69
N ASP A 5 -37.20 -25.19 32.36
CA ASP A 5 -35.84 -24.90 32.80
C ASP A 5 -34.87 -26.10 32.87
N ALA A 6 -34.78 -26.84 31.76
CA ALA A 6 -33.81 -27.96 31.66
C ALA A 6 -32.41 -27.41 31.34
N THR A 7 -31.40 -27.82 32.10
CA THR A 7 -29.99 -27.54 31.82
C THR A 7 -29.41 -28.71 31.00
N LEU A 8 -28.86 -28.39 29.83
CA LEU A 8 -28.16 -29.31 28.95
C LEU A 8 -26.68 -28.94 28.91
N ARG A 9 -25.82 -29.89 29.18
CA ARG A 9 -24.39 -29.78 28.91
C ARG A 9 -24.09 -30.41 27.58
N PHE A 10 -23.68 -29.58 26.61
CA PHE A 10 -23.28 -30.03 25.29
C PHE A 10 -21.75 -30.00 25.19
N ASP A 11 -21.15 -31.17 25.13
CA ASP A 11 -19.70 -31.35 25.03
C ASP A 11 -19.36 -32.04 23.71
N TRP A 12 -18.82 -31.29 22.78
CA TRP A 12 -18.35 -31.78 21.49
C TRP A 12 -16.91 -31.34 21.23
N PRO A 13 -15.93 -32.01 21.88
CA PRO A 13 -14.53 -31.55 21.86
C PRO A 13 -13.93 -31.50 20.45
N THR A 14 -14.30 -32.42 19.56
CA THR A 14 -13.85 -32.44 18.16
C THR A 14 -14.60 -31.42 17.27
N GLY A 15 -15.71 -30.87 17.75
CA GLY A 15 -16.46 -29.83 17.05
C GLY A 15 -16.04 -28.43 17.46
N PHE A 16 -16.65 -27.92 18.51
CA PHE A 16 -16.44 -26.54 18.97
C PHE A 16 -15.20 -26.35 19.85
N GLY A 17 -14.69 -27.40 20.48
CA GLY A 17 -13.56 -27.33 21.40
C GLY A 17 -13.86 -26.64 22.74
N VAL A 18 -15.12 -26.33 23.00
CA VAL A 18 -15.64 -25.77 24.25
C VAL A 18 -16.90 -26.49 24.68
N VAL A 19 -17.15 -26.53 25.96
CA VAL A 19 -18.39 -27.06 26.51
C VAL A 19 -19.45 -25.97 26.57
N HIS A 20 -20.63 -26.25 26.04
CA HIS A 20 -21.78 -25.34 26.15
C HIS A 20 -22.73 -25.84 27.23
N GLU A 21 -22.93 -25.02 28.25
CA GLU A 21 -24.00 -25.21 29.24
C GLU A 21 -25.15 -24.28 28.84
N ILE A 22 -26.29 -24.89 28.49
CA ILE A 22 -27.46 -24.19 27.98
C ILE A 22 -28.69 -24.55 28.80
N GLN A 23 -29.54 -23.58 28.99
CA GLN A 23 -30.88 -23.74 29.53
C GLN A 23 -31.87 -23.82 28.36
N LEU A 24 -32.78 -24.75 28.45
CA LEU A 24 -33.81 -24.96 27.47
C LEU A 24 -35.19 -24.69 28.08
N ALA A 25 -35.98 -23.87 27.41
CA ALA A 25 -37.36 -23.63 27.79
C ALA A 25 -38.26 -23.65 26.56
N GLY A 26 -39.33 -24.42 26.57
CA GLY A 26 -40.25 -24.50 25.43
C GLY A 26 -40.91 -25.86 25.30
N LYS A 27 -41.28 -26.21 24.07
CA LYS A 27 -41.99 -27.46 23.78
C LYS A 27 -41.13 -28.33 22.87
N LEU A 28 -40.85 -29.57 23.33
CA LEU A 28 -40.24 -30.61 22.52
C LEU A 28 -41.28 -31.72 22.29
N VAL A 29 -41.34 -32.21 21.07
CA VAL A 29 -42.19 -33.36 20.69
C VAL A 29 -41.31 -34.39 20.05
N GLY A 30 -41.39 -35.61 20.55
CA GLY A 30 -40.66 -36.76 19.99
C GLY A 30 -41.63 -37.87 19.58
N TRP A 31 -41.35 -38.47 18.43
CA TRP A 31 -42.12 -39.63 17.96
C TRP A 31 -41.22 -40.58 17.18
N ARG A 32 -41.69 -41.79 17.09
CA ARG A 32 -41.02 -42.84 16.31
C ARG A 32 -41.45 -42.75 14.86
N GLU A 33 -40.53 -42.81 13.93
CA GLU A 33 -40.78 -42.83 12.49
C GLU A 33 -39.93 -43.93 11.84
N GLY A 34 -40.59 -45.01 11.42
CA GLY A 34 -39.90 -46.19 10.91
C GLY A 34 -39.02 -46.85 11.98
N ALA A 35 -37.74 -47.05 11.65
CA ALA A 35 -36.73 -47.56 12.55
C ALA A 35 -36.11 -46.47 13.45
N GLY A 36 -36.35 -45.22 13.13
CA GLY A 36 -35.72 -44.07 13.77
C GLY A 36 -36.65 -43.25 14.68
N TRP A 37 -36.16 -42.10 15.09
CA TRP A 37 -36.85 -41.15 15.95
C TRP A 37 -36.75 -39.76 15.36
N GLN A 38 -37.85 -39.01 15.47
CA GLN A 38 -37.83 -37.57 15.21
C GLN A 38 -38.10 -36.80 16.49
N VAL A 39 -37.32 -35.72 16.68
CA VAL A 39 -37.53 -34.75 17.76
C VAL A 39 -37.71 -33.39 17.13
N ALA A 40 -38.79 -32.69 17.44
CA ALA A 40 -39.10 -31.41 16.87
C ALA A 40 -39.59 -30.41 17.91
N THR A 41 -39.45 -29.12 17.58
CA THR A 41 -39.95 -28.02 18.37
C THR A 41 -40.57 -26.94 17.49
N PRO A 42 -41.79 -26.46 17.83
CA PRO A 42 -42.35 -25.25 17.21
C PRO A 42 -41.71 -23.97 17.74
N ALA A 43 -41.23 -24.00 18.99
CA ALA A 43 -40.53 -22.88 19.63
C ALA A 43 -39.76 -23.40 20.85
N LEU A 44 -38.44 -23.25 20.83
CA LEU A 44 -37.53 -23.61 21.92
C LEU A 44 -36.61 -22.42 22.19
N ARG A 45 -36.63 -21.93 23.42
CA ARG A 45 -35.63 -20.98 23.90
C ARG A 45 -34.39 -21.73 24.29
N VAL A 46 -33.27 -21.31 23.74
CA VAL A 46 -31.91 -21.77 24.09
C VAL A 46 -31.19 -20.62 24.74
N GLN A 47 -30.71 -20.75 25.96
CA GLN A 47 -30.00 -19.71 26.68
C GLN A 47 -28.67 -20.25 27.20
N GLY A 48 -27.58 -19.78 26.64
CA GLY A 48 -26.22 -19.96 27.17
C GLY A 48 -25.82 -18.82 28.09
N LYS A 49 -24.60 -18.87 28.61
CA LYS A 49 -24.05 -17.83 29.50
C LYS A 49 -24.00 -16.45 28.82
N ASP A 50 -23.57 -16.41 27.55
CA ASP A 50 -23.26 -15.17 26.84
C ASP A 50 -24.06 -15.01 25.53
N TYR A 51 -25.01 -15.91 25.27
CA TYR A 51 -25.82 -15.91 24.04
C TYR A 51 -27.19 -16.52 24.31
N GLY A 52 -28.12 -16.18 23.44
CA GLY A 52 -29.45 -16.76 23.44
C GLY A 52 -30.00 -16.88 22.02
N ALA A 53 -30.94 -17.82 21.86
CA ALA A 53 -31.63 -18.00 20.59
C ALA A 53 -33.02 -18.59 20.78
N ASN A 54 -33.92 -18.23 19.86
CA ASN A 54 -35.19 -18.92 19.68
C ASN A 54 -35.07 -19.87 18.48
N VAL A 55 -35.34 -21.14 18.69
CA VAL A 55 -35.11 -22.20 17.70
C VAL A 55 -36.45 -22.88 17.36
N ARG A 56 -36.64 -23.21 16.09
CA ARG A 56 -37.74 -24.04 15.60
C ARG A 56 -37.25 -25.07 14.59
N GLY A 57 -37.90 -26.22 14.50
CA GLY A 57 -37.57 -27.29 13.57
C GLY A 57 -37.34 -28.61 14.24
N GLY A 58 -36.50 -29.48 13.70
CA GLY A 58 -36.30 -30.80 14.24
C GLY A 58 -35.06 -31.54 13.74
N LEU A 59 -34.85 -32.67 14.39
CA LEU A 59 -33.82 -33.66 14.08
C LEU A 59 -34.46 -34.99 13.82
N TRP A 60 -34.07 -35.67 12.77
CA TRP A 60 -34.48 -37.02 12.47
C TRP A 60 -33.30 -38.00 12.58
N PHE A 61 -33.35 -38.85 13.59
CA PHE A 61 -32.40 -39.94 13.84
C PHE A 61 -32.87 -41.16 13.07
N GLN A 62 -32.09 -41.62 12.10
CA GLN A 62 -32.49 -42.68 11.16
C GLN A 62 -32.45 -44.09 11.81
N GLY A 63 -31.67 -44.29 12.88
CA GLY A 63 -31.57 -45.53 13.61
C GLY A 63 -30.62 -46.57 13.01
N ASP A 64 -29.84 -46.18 11.99
CA ASP A 64 -28.87 -47.00 11.26
C ASP A 64 -27.40 -46.66 11.61
N GLY A 65 -27.18 -45.74 12.56
CA GLY A 65 -25.85 -45.27 12.97
C GLY A 65 -25.33 -44.06 12.20
N SER A 66 -26.07 -43.60 11.17
CA SER A 66 -25.77 -42.36 10.47
C SER A 66 -26.04 -41.15 11.38
N ARG A 67 -25.50 -40.00 10.99
CA ARG A 67 -25.83 -38.72 11.64
C ARG A 67 -27.28 -38.35 11.34
N PRO A 68 -27.92 -37.57 12.23
CA PRO A 68 -29.30 -37.20 12.00
C PRO A 68 -29.44 -36.25 10.81
N ARG A 69 -30.57 -36.31 10.14
CA ARG A 69 -31.04 -35.21 9.28
C ARG A 69 -31.53 -34.07 10.16
N ILE A 70 -31.24 -32.83 9.74
CA ILE A 70 -31.53 -31.62 10.50
C ILE A 70 -32.38 -30.70 9.66
N GLN A 71 -33.33 -30.01 10.29
CA GLN A 71 -34.06 -28.91 9.72
C GLN A 71 -34.36 -27.91 10.84
N LEU A 72 -33.48 -26.93 11.03
CA LEU A 72 -33.58 -25.93 12.09
C LEU A 72 -33.49 -24.52 11.55
N ALA A 73 -34.34 -23.65 12.09
CA ALA A 73 -34.19 -22.19 11.93
C ALA A 73 -34.06 -21.57 13.32
N ALA A 74 -33.18 -20.58 13.43
CA ALA A 74 -32.87 -19.88 14.67
C ALA A 74 -32.91 -18.38 14.47
N GLN A 75 -33.39 -17.68 15.52
CA GLN A 75 -33.22 -16.23 15.67
C GLN A 75 -32.38 -16.00 16.93
N LEU A 76 -31.23 -15.33 16.74
CA LEU A 76 -30.30 -15.06 17.83
C LEU A 76 -30.63 -13.75 18.51
N ASP A 77 -30.38 -13.68 19.80
CA ASP A 77 -30.35 -12.42 20.54
C ASP A 77 -29.14 -11.58 20.09
N ASP A 78 -29.18 -10.29 20.42
CA ASP A 78 -28.01 -9.46 20.29
C ASP A 78 -26.87 -9.99 21.20
N VAL A 79 -25.69 -10.16 20.61
CA VAL A 79 -24.57 -10.85 21.25
C VAL A 79 -23.26 -10.17 20.96
N ALA A 80 -22.34 -10.16 21.93
CA ALA A 80 -20.99 -9.63 21.69
C ALA A 80 -20.30 -10.44 20.58
N LEU A 81 -19.72 -9.75 19.59
CA LEU A 81 -19.07 -10.38 18.43
C LEU A 81 -18.01 -11.44 18.82
N PRO A 82 -17.17 -11.25 19.87
CA PRO A 82 -16.21 -12.28 20.28
C PRO A 82 -16.81 -13.61 20.74
N VAL A 83 -18.09 -13.65 21.06
CA VAL A 83 -18.79 -14.90 21.43
C VAL A 83 -18.81 -15.88 20.24
N ALA A 84 -18.74 -15.38 19.01
CA ALA A 84 -18.63 -16.21 17.80
C ALA A 84 -17.49 -17.25 17.88
N ARG A 85 -16.40 -16.95 18.60
CA ARG A 85 -15.27 -17.88 18.83
C ARG A 85 -15.67 -19.22 19.42
N LYS A 86 -16.78 -19.28 20.15
CA LYS A 86 -17.32 -20.48 20.76
C LYS A 86 -18.01 -21.43 19.76
N PHE A 87 -18.24 -20.95 18.54
CA PHE A 87 -19.02 -21.67 17.52
C PHE A 87 -18.21 -22.08 16.28
N TRP A 88 -16.88 -21.90 16.31
CA TRP A 88 -16.03 -22.42 15.23
C TRP A 88 -16.04 -23.93 15.23
N ILE A 89 -16.36 -24.53 14.07
CA ILE A 89 -16.29 -26.00 13.91
C ILE A 89 -14.83 -26.38 13.65
N ARG A 90 -14.07 -26.50 14.74
CA ARG A 90 -12.60 -26.62 14.73
C ARG A 90 -12.11 -27.83 13.92
N SER A 91 -12.87 -28.93 13.90
CA SER A 91 -12.52 -30.13 13.11
C SER A 91 -12.55 -29.94 11.60
N LYS A 92 -13.19 -28.88 11.10
CA LYS A 92 -13.31 -28.56 9.68
C LYS A 92 -12.45 -27.36 9.25
N MET A 93 -11.71 -26.78 10.17
CA MET A 93 -10.90 -25.57 9.96
C MET A 93 -9.43 -25.85 10.23
N SER A 94 -8.51 -25.22 9.47
CA SER A 94 -7.09 -25.27 9.80
C SER A 94 -6.81 -24.47 11.07
N GLN A 95 -5.77 -24.84 11.84
CA GLN A 95 -5.40 -24.10 13.04
C GLN A 95 -5.09 -22.63 12.72
N ALA A 96 -4.40 -22.37 11.61
CA ALA A 96 -4.11 -21.02 11.16
C ALA A 96 -5.36 -20.16 10.88
N LEU A 97 -6.42 -20.78 10.34
CA LEU A 97 -7.71 -20.11 10.15
C LEU A 97 -8.39 -19.80 11.49
N ILE A 98 -8.37 -20.74 12.42
CA ILE A 98 -8.93 -20.56 13.76
C ILE A 98 -8.22 -19.42 14.49
N ASP A 99 -6.88 -19.45 14.50
CA ASP A 99 -6.05 -18.41 15.14
C ASP A 99 -6.31 -17.04 14.54
N TRP A 100 -6.45 -16.97 13.20
CA TRP A 100 -6.77 -15.74 12.51
C TRP A 100 -8.17 -15.21 12.89
N LEU A 101 -9.20 -16.06 12.87
CA LEU A 101 -10.57 -15.70 13.26
C LEU A 101 -10.65 -15.25 14.72
N ASP A 102 -9.95 -15.95 15.62
CA ASP A 102 -9.90 -15.60 17.04
C ASP A 102 -9.24 -14.23 17.27
N MET A 103 -8.24 -13.87 16.46
CA MET A 103 -7.64 -12.54 16.47
C MET A 103 -8.57 -11.50 15.82
N ALA A 104 -9.21 -11.84 14.70
CA ALA A 104 -9.97 -10.92 13.88
C ALA A 104 -11.18 -10.33 14.61
N VAL A 105 -11.93 -11.14 15.36
CA VAL A 105 -13.16 -10.72 16.06
C VAL A 105 -12.82 -10.14 17.44
N ALA A 106 -12.35 -8.90 17.50
CA ALA A 106 -11.85 -8.31 18.75
C ALA A 106 -12.92 -7.65 19.61
N GLY A 107 -13.98 -7.09 19.01
CA GLY A 107 -15.04 -6.38 19.74
C GLY A 107 -16.24 -6.04 18.88
N GLY A 108 -17.27 -5.48 19.52
CA GLY A 108 -18.53 -5.09 18.87
C GLY A 108 -19.70 -6.02 19.21
N THR A 109 -20.84 -5.79 18.58
CA THR A 109 -22.08 -6.53 18.81
C THR A 109 -22.64 -7.05 17.49
N VAL A 110 -23.12 -8.29 17.49
CA VAL A 110 -23.94 -8.85 16.41
C VAL A 110 -25.41 -8.68 16.76
N THR A 111 -26.17 -8.08 15.89
CA THR A 111 -27.61 -7.83 16.05
C THR A 111 -28.39 -8.45 14.90
N GLY A 112 -29.67 -8.78 15.12
CA GLY A 112 -30.55 -9.32 14.11
C GLY A 112 -30.08 -10.67 13.54
N GLY A 113 -29.38 -11.47 14.37
CA GLY A 113 -28.83 -12.74 13.97
C GLY A 113 -29.93 -13.76 13.61
N THR A 114 -29.77 -14.43 12.46
CA THR A 114 -30.65 -15.53 12.02
C THR A 114 -29.80 -16.66 11.47
N GLY A 115 -30.30 -17.90 11.61
CA GLY A 115 -29.64 -19.09 11.07
C GLY A 115 -30.65 -20.11 10.54
N LEU A 116 -30.24 -20.82 9.50
CA LEU A 116 -30.96 -21.92 8.90
C LEU A 116 -29.97 -23.05 8.60
N VAL A 117 -30.32 -24.26 9.01
CA VAL A 117 -29.64 -25.46 8.56
C VAL A 117 -30.68 -26.52 8.16
N SER A 118 -30.48 -27.14 7.00
CA SER A 118 -31.35 -28.21 6.48
C SER A 118 -30.55 -29.19 5.64
N GLY A 119 -30.61 -30.46 5.96
CA GLY A 119 -29.92 -31.52 5.20
C GLY A 119 -29.53 -32.70 6.07
N ASP A 120 -28.82 -33.64 5.49
CA ASP A 120 -28.20 -34.73 6.20
C ASP A 120 -26.86 -34.28 6.79
N LEU A 121 -26.62 -34.49 8.09
CA LEU A 121 -25.38 -34.07 8.72
C LEU A 121 -24.15 -34.88 8.29
N ASP A 122 -24.36 -36.05 7.62
CA ASP A 122 -23.26 -36.78 7.01
C ASP A 122 -22.71 -36.07 5.77
N ASP A 123 -23.54 -35.29 5.09
CA ASP A 123 -23.16 -34.48 3.91
C ASP A 123 -22.60 -33.09 4.29
N TRP A 124 -22.51 -32.78 5.61
CA TRP A 124 -21.96 -31.49 6.07
C TRP A 124 -20.52 -31.27 5.59
N PRO A 125 -20.13 -30.13 5.00
CA PRO A 125 -20.82 -28.83 4.98
C PRO A 125 -21.70 -28.54 3.74
N PHE A 126 -22.23 -29.55 3.07
CA PHE A 126 -23.16 -29.47 1.93
C PHE A 126 -22.51 -28.90 0.66
N ASP A 127 -21.26 -29.27 0.41
CA ASP A 127 -20.47 -28.77 -0.74
C ASP A 127 -21.05 -29.20 -2.10
N ASN A 128 -21.89 -30.27 -2.11
CA ASN A 128 -22.56 -30.80 -3.30
C ASN A 128 -24.00 -30.28 -3.49
N ASN A 129 -24.42 -29.27 -2.74
CA ASN A 129 -25.79 -28.76 -2.69
C ASN A 129 -26.84 -29.77 -2.23
N ASP A 130 -26.42 -30.74 -1.39
CA ASP A 130 -27.20 -31.78 -0.78
C ASP A 130 -27.85 -31.36 0.56
N GLY A 131 -27.62 -30.14 0.94
CA GLY A 131 -28.21 -29.48 2.10
C GLY A 131 -28.04 -27.96 2.02
N ARG A 132 -28.39 -27.26 3.10
CA ARG A 132 -28.35 -25.81 3.19
C ARG A 132 -27.89 -25.39 4.59
N PHE A 133 -26.90 -24.48 4.62
CA PHE A 133 -26.52 -23.74 5.81
C PHE A 133 -26.44 -22.25 5.47
N GLU A 134 -27.18 -21.44 6.23
CA GLU A 134 -27.15 -19.98 6.10
C GLU A 134 -27.22 -19.36 7.48
N ALA A 135 -26.40 -18.34 7.70
CA ALA A 135 -26.50 -17.50 8.89
C ALA A 135 -26.20 -16.05 8.50
N PHE A 136 -26.99 -15.15 9.05
CA PHE A 136 -26.91 -13.72 8.77
C PHE A 136 -26.90 -12.92 10.06
N GLY A 137 -26.29 -11.73 10.03
CA GLY A 137 -26.31 -10.81 11.15
C GLY A 137 -25.75 -9.46 10.74
N GLN A 138 -25.92 -8.47 11.62
CA GLN A 138 -25.36 -7.14 11.46
C GLN A 138 -24.33 -6.92 12.58
N ILE A 139 -23.16 -6.47 12.21
CA ILE A 139 -22.14 -6.02 13.16
C ILE A 139 -22.38 -4.54 13.44
N ARG A 140 -22.40 -4.17 14.72
CA ARG A 140 -22.43 -2.79 15.20
C ARG A 140 -21.22 -2.53 16.09
N ASP A 141 -20.59 -1.38 15.89
CA ASP A 141 -19.41 -0.93 16.64
C ASP A 141 -18.31 -2.00 16.70
N GLY A 142 -18.13 -2.69 15.57
CA GLY A 142 -17.19 -3.80 15.45
C GLY A 142 -15.74 -3.32 15.55
N VAL A 143 -14.88 -4.16 16.14
CA VAL A 143 -13.43 -4.02 16.14
C VAL A 143 -12.85 -5.25 15.46
N ILE A 144 -12.31 -5.08 14.27
CA ILE A 144 -11.80 -6.16 13.42
C ILE A 144 -10.30 -6.00 13.21
N ARG A 145 -9.53 -7.03 13.54
CA ARG A 145 -8.09 -7.12 13.29
C ARG A 145 -7.81 -8.08 12.15
N PHE A 146 -7.53 -7.57 10.97
CA PHE A 146 -7.25 -8.42 9.80
C PHE A 146 -5.79 -8.89 9.73
N GLN A 147 -4.85 -8.17 10.39
CA GLN A 147 -3.45 -8.56 10.56
C GLN A 147 -2.90 -8.06 11.90
N PRO A 148 -1.95 -8.79 12.53
CA PRO A 148 -1.41 -8.43 13.86
C PRO A 148 -0.74 -7.05 13.90
N ASP A 149 0.01 -6.71 12.84
CA ASP A 149 0.84 -5.51 12.75
C ASP A 149 0.12 -4.30 12.12
N TRP A 150 -1.13 -4.47 11.67
CA TRP A 150 -1.96 -3.38 11.18
C TRP A 150 -2.88 -2.84 12.27
N PRO A 151 -3.21 -1.55 12.23
CA PRO A 151 -4.26 -1.01 13.09
C PRO A 151 -5.54 -1.83 12.95
N ALA A 152 -6.29 -1.98 14.04
CA ALA A 152 -7.62 -2.56 13.95
C ALA A 152 -8.54 -1.63 13.17
N MET A 153 -9.47 -2.19 12.42
CA MET A 153 -10.59 -1.46 11.88
C MET A 153 -11.63 -1.31 13.00
N GLU A 154 -11.98 -0.09 13.33
CA GLU A 154 -12.88 0.28 14.43
C GLU A 154 -14.22 0.80 13.90
N GLN A 155 -15.20 0.91 14.79
CA GLN A 155 -16.55 1.39 14.47
C GLN A 155 -17.19 0.68 13.27
N VAL A 156 -16.87 -0.61 13.10
CA VAL A 156 -17.34 -1.39 11.95
C VAL A 156 -18.86 -1.55 12.01
N GLN A 157 -19.52 -1.11 10.95
CA GLN A 157 -20.94 -1.34 10.68
C GLN A 157 -21.03 -2.22 9.44
N ALA A 158 -21.42 -3.47 9.60
CA ALA A 158 -21.35 -4.42 8.50
C ALA A 158 -22.48 -5.46 8.54
N HIS A 159 -22.80 -5.98 7.35
CA HIS A 159 -23.60 -7.19 7.18
C HIS A 159 -22.67 -8.39 7.08
N LEU A 160 -22.94 -9.38 7.89
CA LEU A 160 -22.24 -10.65 7.93
C LEU A 160 -23.14 -11.74 7.37
N SER A 161 -22.61 -12.58 6.50
CA SER A 161 -23.31 -13.76 6.01
C SER A 161 -22.39 -14.98 5.97
N PHE A 162 -22.90 -16.11 6.42
CA PHE A 162 -22.35 -17.44 6.20
C PHE A 162 -23.28 -18.18 5.26
N ILE A 163 -22.76 -18.71 4.17
CA ILE A 163 -23.51 -19.50 3.19
C ILE A 163 -22.68 -20.72 2.84
N GLY A 164 -23.25 -21.92 3.10
CA GLY A 164 -22.54 -23.17 2.94
C GLY A 164 -21.22 -23.17 3.73
N ASN A 165 -20.12 -23.42 3.05
CA ASN A 165 -18.78 -23.54 3.62
C ASN A 165 -17.95 -22.24 3.54
N GLY A 166 -18.59 -21.10 3.55
CA GLY A 166 -17.88 -19.82 3.46
C GLY A 166 -18.53 -18.71 4.26
N PHE A 167 -17.85 -17.54 4.30
CA PHE A 167 -18.44 -16.34 4.87
C PHE A 167 -18.10 -15.09 4.04
N SER A 168 -18.93 -14.09 4.16
CA SER A 168 -18.65 -12.74 3.64
C SER A 168 -19.14 -11.66 4.60
N LEU A 169 -18.47 -10.53 4.54
CA LEU A 169 -18.76 -9.31 5.30
C LEU A 169 -18.75 -8.13 4.33
N ARG A 170 -19.75 -7.26 4.43
CA ARG A 170 -19.83 -5.99 3.69
C ARG A 170 -20.24 -4.87 4.60
N GLY A 171 -19.50 -3.76 4.57
CA GLY A 171 -19.80 -2.65 5.45
C GLY A 171 -18.84 -1.48 5.29
N GLN A 172 -18.69 -0.76 6.39
CA GLN A 172 -17.85 0.42 6.54
C GLN A 172 -17.23 0.45 7.93
N GLY A 173 -16.25 1.33 8.15
CA GLY A 173 -15.62 1.50 9.46
C GLY A 173 -14.53 2.56 9.42
N ASP A 174 -13.70 2.62 10.44
CA ASP A 174 -12.55 3.52 10.55
C ASP A 174 -11.25 2.72 10.67
N LEU A 175 -10.23 3.09 9.92
CA LEU A 175 -8.90 2.50 10.02
C LEU A 175 -7.89 3.58 10.41
N ALA A 176 -7.50 3.58 11.67
CA ALA A 176 -6.52 4.53 12.25
C ALA A 176 -6.89 6.02 12.08
N GLY A 177 -8.18 6.36 12.11
CA GLY A 177 -8.71 7.71 11.92
C GLY A 177 -9.05 8.04 10.47
N THR A 178 -8.99 7.05 9.58
CA THR A 178 -9.41 7.19 8.18
C THR A 178 -10.72 6.45 7.95
N PRO A 179 -11.82 7.15 7.60
CA PRO A 179 -13.09 6.51 7.29
C PRO A 179 -12.96 5.62 6.05
N ILE A 180 -13.32 4.36 6.15
CA ILE A 180 -13.40 3.41 5.04
C ILE A 180 -14.88 3.26 4.67
N ALA A 181 -15.27 3.87 3.56
CA ALA A 181 -16.66 3.96 3.16
C ALA A 181 -17.22 2.62 2.67
N GLN A 182 -16.37 1.78 2.10
CA GLN A 182 -16.76 0.47 1.60
C GLN A 182 -15.66 -0.54 1.91
N VAL A 183 -16.04 -1.62 2.57
CA VAL A 183 -15.21 -2.80 2.76
C VAL A 183 -16.01 -4.06 2.46
N GLU A 184 -15.41 -4.96 1.72
CA GLU A 184 -15.89 -6.31 1.48
C GLU A 184 -14.77 -7.27 1.84
N ALA A 185 -15.08 -8.25 2.70
CA ALA A 185 -14.12 -9.26 3.11
C ALA A 185 -14.81 -10.63 3.19
N GLY A 186 -14.06 -11.70 3.01
CA GLY A 186 -14.63 -13.04 3.16
C GLY A 186 -13.66 -14.16 2.87
N ILE A 187 -14.12 -15.35 3.14
CA ILE A 187 -13.49 -16.60 2.77
C ILE A 187 -14.53 -17.40 1.99
N PRO A 188 -14.43 -17.50 0.65
CA PRO A 188 -15.44 -18.18 -0.17
C PRO A 188 -15.64 -19.65 0.21
N SER A 189 -14.58 -20.30 0.64
CA SER A 189 -14.62 -21.66 1.17
C SER A 189 -13.58 -21.84 2.27
N PHE A 190 -14.02 -22.28 3.44
CA PHE A 190 -13.11 -22.66 4.54
C PHE A 190 -12.21 -23.83 4.15
N ALA A 191 -12.57 -24.61 3.13
CA ALA A 191 -11.74 -25.67 2.60
C ALA A 191 -10.48 -25.14 1.91
N THR A 192 -10.54 -24.02 1.16
CA THR A 192 -9.39 -23.35 0.57
C THR A 192 -8.70 -22.41 1.55
N SER A 193 -9.46 -21.84 2.48
CA SER A 193 -8.99 -20.89 3.49
C SER A 193 -8.29 -19.69 2.87
N GLU A 194 -8.87 -19.12 1.81
CA GLU A 194 -8.37 -17.92 1.15
C GLU A 194 -9.19 -16.71 1.59
N LEU A 195 -8.55 -15.80 2.33
CA LEU A 195 -9.14 -14.52 2.73
C LEU A 195 -8.99 -13.53 1.59
N TYR A 196 -10.08 -12.91 1.18
CA TYR A 196 -10.04 -11.69 0.39
C TYR A 196 -10.51 -10.49 1.22
N VAL A 197 -9.91 -9.32 0.96
CA VAL A 197 -10.36 -8.03 1.51
C VAL A 197 -10.28 -7.00 0.39
N ARG A 198 -11.39 -6.36 0.09
CA ARG A 198 -11.48 -5.25 -0.85
C ARG A 198 -12.03 -4.04 -0.11
N ALA A 199 -11.40 -2.90 -0.30
CA ALA A 199 -11.84 -1.67 0.31
C ALA A 199 -11.67 -0.51 -0.66
N SER A 200 -12.51 0.51 -0.50
CA SER A 200 -12.34 1.79 -1.17
C SER A 200 -12.72 2.92 -0.23
N THR A 201 -11.98 4.02 -0.33
CA THR A 201 -12.28 5.23 0.43
C THR A 201 -11.87 6.48 -0.32
N GLN A 202 -12.53 7.58 0.04
CA GLN A 202 -12.12 8.93 -0.31
C GLN A 202 -11.74 9.64 0.98
N ALA A 203 -10.53 10.15 1.04
CA ALA A 203 -10.02 10.83 2.23
C ALA A 203 -8.99 11.89 1.82
N ASP A 204 -8.58 12.71 2.77
CA ASP A 204 -7.42 13.57 2.56
C ASP A 204 -6.15 12.71 2.51
N ALA A 205 -5.28 13.00 1.55
CA ALA A 205 -4.02 12.26 1.37
C ALA A 205 -3.12 12.28 2.61
N ALA A 206 -3.22 13.35 3.46
CA ALA A 206 -2.49 13.39 4.74
C ALA A 206 -2.99 12.35 5.74
N GLN A 207 -4.30 12.09 5.78
CA GLN A 207 -4.87 11.02 6.62
C GLN A 207 -4.37 9.64 6.17
N LEU A 208 -4.39 9.41 4.85
CA LEU A 208 -3.88 8.16 4.26
C LEU A 208 -2.40 7.95 4.55
N LEU A 209 -1.57 8.99 4.42
CA LEU A 209 -0.16 8.94 4.78
C LEU A 209 0.03 8.67 6.28
N GLY A 210 -0.80 9.28 7.12
CA GLY A 210 -0.82 9.03 8.57
C GLY A 210 -1.14 7.57 8.92
N MET A 211 -2.05 6.95 8.20
CA MET A 211 -2.38 5.52 8.31
C MET A 211 -1.19 4.64 7.89
N LEU A 212 -0.53 4.94 6.77
CA LEU A 212 0.65 4.20 6.31
C LEU A 212 1.80 4.26 7.31
N ARG A 213 2.02 5.40 7.98
CA ARG A 213 3.02 5.56 9.05
C ARG A 213 2.73 4.71 10.29
N LYS A 214 1.47 4.30 10.51
CA LYS A 214 1.04 3.40 11.58
C LYS A 214 0.99 1.93 11.16
N SER A 215 1.37 1.61 9.94
CA SER A 215 1.33 0.26 9.35
C SER A 215 2.74 -0.36 9.30
N PRO A 216 2.87 -1.66 9.02
CA PRO A 216 4.17 -2.31 8.82
C PRO A 216 5.02 -1.71 7.69
N LEU A 217 4.41 -0.93 6.80
CA LEU A 217 5.12 -0.25 5.71
C LEU A 217 6.09 0.83 6.24
N GLU A 218 5.85 1.35 7.43
CA GLU A 218 6.78 2.26 8.10
C GLU A 218 8.16 1.61 8.32
N ARG A 219 8.21 0.33 8.71
CA ARG A 219 9.48 -0.40 8.89
C ARG A 219 10.28 -0.56 7.59
N ARG A 220 9.62 -0.63 6.45
CA ARG A 220 10.23 -0.83 5.14
C ARG A 220 10.52 0.47 4.40
N TYR A 221 9.67 1.46 4.55
CA TYR A 221 9.69 2.72 3.81
C TYR A 221 9.72 3.95 4.72
N GLY A 222 10.11 3.79 6.00
CA GLY A 222 9.98 4.83 7.03
C GLY A 222 10.68 6.13 6.67
N ASP A 223 11.89 6.07 6.10
CA ASP A 223 12.61 7.27 5.69
C ASP A 223 11.85 8.05 4.61
N THR A 224 11.29 7.35 3.62
CA THR A 224 10.47 7.99 2.59
C THR A 224 9.17 8.53 3.18
N LEU A 225 8.47 7.74 4.00
CA LEU A 225 7.20 8.13 4.59
C LEU A 225 7.34 9.31 5.57
N ARG A 226 8.46 9.43 6.29
CA ARG A 226 8.70 10.54 7.23
C ARG A 226 8.99 11.86 6.52
N ASN A 227 9.70 11.81 5.42
CA ASN A 227 10.09 13.02 4.67
C ASN A 227 9.03 13.48 3.66
N LEU A 228 8.10 12.60 3.30
CA LEU A 228 7.00 12.91 2.40
C LEU A 228 5.90 13.66 3.17
N THR A 229 5.42 14.75 2.60
CA THR A 229 4.20 15.46 3.04
C THR A 229 3.24 15.47 1.87
N VAL A 230 1.99 15.10 2.13
CA VAL A 230 0.93 15.09 1.13
C VAL A 230 -0.35 15.60 1.76
N SER A 231 -1.17 16.32 1.01
CA SER A 231 -2.50 16.78 1.43
C SER A 231 -3.41 16.98 0.23
N GLY A 232 -4.69 17.01 0.47
CA GLY A 232 -5.72 17.19 -0.55
C GLY A 232 -6.47 15.90 -0.90
N PRO A 233 -7.45 15.97 -1.82
CA PRO A 233 -8.33 14.85 -2.11
C PRO A 233 -7.61 13.67 -2.71
N ALA A 234 -7.88 12.48 -2.16
CA ALA A 234 -7.40 11.22 -2.69
C ALA A 234 -8.49 10.13 -2.64
N THR A 235 -8.51 9.29 -3.65
CA THR A 235 -9.33 8.07 -3.69
C THR A 235 -8.39 6.87 -3.65
N VAL A 236 -8.65 5.94 -2.72
CA VAL A 236 -7.82 4.75 -2.56
C VAL A 236 -8.65 3.50 -2.77
N THR A 237 -8.10 2.55 -3.50
CA THR A 237 -8.60 1.17 -3.57
C THR A 237 -7.60 0.23 -2.94
N PHE A 238 -8.09 -0.85 -2.36
CA PHE A 238 -7.31 -1.88 -1.70
C PHE A 238 -7.85 -3.24 -2.08
N ASP A 239 -7.00 -4.16 -2.49
CA ASP A 239 -7.33 -5.54 -2.81
C ASP A 239 -6.25 -6.45 -2.23
N LEU A 240 -6.66 -7.29 -1.28
CA LEU A 240 -5.84 -8.28 -0.62
C LEU A 240 -6.43 -9.67 -0.88
N LEU A 241 -5.62 -10.58 -1.36
CA LEU A 241 -5.87 -12.01 -1.33
C LEU A 241 -4.80 -12.67 -0.47
N ARG A 242 -5.20 -13.44 0.55
CA ARG A 242 -4.27 -14.08 1.47
C ARG A 242 -4.66 -15.52 1.78
N PRO A 243 -3.87 -16.52 1.38
CA PRO A 243 -4.02 -17.89 1.86
C PRO A 243 -3.72 -17.98 3.36
N LEU A 244 -4.64 -18.54 4.13
CA LEU A 244 -4.50 -18.69 5.59
C LEU A 244 -3.89 -20.03 6.01
N ARG A 245 -3.77 -21.02 5.09
CA ARG A 245 -3.18 -22.34 5.37
C ARG A 245 -1.67 -22.35 5.39
N THR A 246 -1.05 -21.50 4.57
CA THR A 246 0.41 -21.39 4.45
C THR A 246 0.84 -19.98 4.79
N TYR A 247 1.37 -19.78 5.97
CA TYR A 247 1.91 -18.48 6.37
C TYR A 247 3.00 -18.04 5.39
N GLY A 248 2.74 -16.95 4.66
CA GLY A 248 3.75 -16.25 3.86
C GLY A 248 3.98 -16.74 2.44
N VAL A 249 3.24 -17.73 1.95
CA VAL A 249 3.39 -18.21 0.56
C VAL A 249 2.08 -18.07 -0.20
N GLY A 250 2.13 -17.31 -1.30
CA GLY A 250 0.97 -17.01 -2.14
C GLY A 250 0.10 -15.88 -1.58
N GLY A 251 -0.68 -15.30 -2.45
CA GLY A 251 -1.48 -14.12 -2.16
C GLY A 251 -0.89 -12.86 -2.78
N HIS A 252 -1.67 -11.80 -2.78
CA HIS A 252 -1.23 -10.49 -3.28
C HIS A 252 -1.89 -9.37 -2.48
N LEU A 253 -1.17 -8.27 -2.40
CA LEU A 253 -1.68 -6.97 -1.99
C LEU A 253 -1.48 -6.00 -3.15
N GLN A 254 -2.55 -5.37 -3.59
CA GLN A 254 -2.49 -4.35 -4.62
C GLN A 254 -3.57 -3.29 -4.42
N GLY A 255 -3.40 -2.17 -5.06
CA GLY A 255 -4.38 -1.11 -5.06
C GLY A 255 -3.91 0.12 -5.80
N THR A 256 -4.74 1.15 -5.75
CA THR A 256 -4.47 2.41 -6.42
C THR A 256 -4.71 3.58 -5.48
N VAL A 257 -3.98 4.67 -5.74
CA VAL A 257 -4.20 5.98 -5.11
C VAL A 257 -4.36 6.99 -6.23
N ALA A 258 -5.57 7.52 -6.40
CA ALA A 258 -5.85 8.60 -7.34
C ALA A 258 -5.84 9.94 -6.59
N LEU A 259 -4.98 10.85 -7.03
CA LEU A 259 -4.86 12.22 -6.51
C LEU A 259 -5.58 13.21 -7.43
N GLN A 260 -6.21 14.22 -6.86
CA GLN A 260 -6.97 15.24 -7.60
C GLN A 260 -6.64 16.64 -7.06
N GLY A 261 -5.64 17.29 -7.65
CA GLY A 261 -5.20 18.61 -7.20
C GLY A 261 -4.53 18.61 -5.82
N ALA A 262 -3.89 17.51 -5.45
CA ALA A 262 -3.20 17.35 -4.18
C ALA A 262 -1.91 18.18 -4.12
N LYS A 263 -1.38 18.39 -2.92
CA LYS A 263 -0.04 18.92 -2.69
C LYS A 263 0.87 17.77 -2.26
N LEU A 264 2.09 17.76 -2.80
CA LEU A 264 3.12 16.78 -2.51
C LEU A 264 4.44 17.50 -2.23
N ALA A 265 5.10 17.20 -1.12
CA ALA A 265 6.43 17.71 -0.84
C ALA A 265 7.33 16.62 -0.26
N ASP A 266 8.61 16.67 -0.58
CA ASP A 266 9.65 15.82 0.01
C ASP A 266 10.75 16.70 0.60
N ALA A 267 10.89 16.64 1.93
CA ALA A 267 11.81 17.48 2.68
C ALA A 267 13.29 17.16 2.41
N ARG A 268 13.62 15.95 1.94
CA ARG A 268 15.01 15.57 1.61
C ARG A 268 15.57 16.34 0.43
N TRP A 269 14.69 16.69 -0.50
CA TRP A 269 15.05 17.30 -1.78
C TRP A 269 14.64 18.77 -1.87
N ASP A 270 13.99 19.29 -0.81
CA ASP A 270 13.38 20.63 -0.81
C ASP A 270 12.48 20.83 -2.04
N LEU A 271 11.69 19.82 -2.37
CA LEU A 271 10.78 19.83 -3.51
C LEU A 271 9.33 19.87 -3.05
N ALA A 272 8.57 20.79 -3.65
CA ALA A 272 7.14 20.90 -3.45
C ALA A 272 6.42 20.97 -4.79
N PHE A 273 5.32 20.25 -4.89
CA PHE A 273 4.44 20.20 -6.05
C PHE A 273 3.02 20.53 -5.63
N ASP A 274 2.40 21.43 -6.35
CA ASP A 274 0.98 21.75 -6.25
C ASP A 274 0.20 21.07 -7.39
N GLN A 275 -1.13 21.01 -7.24
CA GLN A 275 -2.07 20.49 -8.26
C GLN A 275 -1.70 19.09 -8.78
N VAL A 276 -1.15 18.25 -7.90
CA VAL A 276 -0.76 16.88 -8.23
C VAL A 276 -2.01 16.08 -8.56
N SER A 277 -2.10 15.59 -9.79
CA SER A 277 -3.24 14.81 -10.27
C SER A 277 -2.76 13.62 -11.09
N GLY A 278 -3.42 12.49 -10.91
CA GLY A 278 -3.10 11.22 -11.57
C GLY A 278 -3.25 10.05 -10.63
N GLN A 279 -2.75 8.90 -11.04
CA GLN A 279 -2.91 7.65 -10.30
C GLN A 279 -1.57 7.01 -10.02
N ALA A 280 -1.41 6.53 -8.79
CA ALA A 280 -0.35 5.63 -8.37
C ALA A 280 -0.91 4.22 -8.17
N GLU A 281 -0.16 3.21 -8.54
CA GLU A 281 -0.41 1.81 -8.21
C GLU A 281 0.55 1.38 -7.11
N TYR A 282 0.07 0.54 -6.20
CA TYR A 282 0.92 -0.09 -5.20
C TYR A 282 0.66 -1.60 -5.14
N ARG A 283 1.71 -2.32 -4.79
CA ARG A 283 1.72 -3.77 -4.59
C ARG A 283 2.54 -4.10 -3.35
N ASP A 284 2.48 -5.34 -2.91
CA ASP A 284 3.34 -5.85 -1.83
C ASP A 284 4.84 -5.67 -2.10
N THR A 285 5.25 -5.60 -3.38
CA THR A 285 6.65 -5.44 -3.81
C THR A 285 7.10 -3.99 -3.98
N GLY A 286 6.19 -3.01 -4.10
CA GLY A 286 6.54 -1.62 -4.34
C GLY A 286 5.38 -0.74 -4.79
N PHE A 287 5.70 0.44 -5.31
CA PHE A 287 4.71 1.34 -5.92
C PHE A 287 5.24 1.97 -7.21
N ALA A 288 4.30 2.39 -8.07
CA ALA A 288 4.58 3.18 -9.26
C ALA A 288 3.49 4.23 -9.46
N ALA A 289 3.91 5.46 -9.76
CA ALA A 289 3.05 6.55 -10.19
C ALA A 289 3.59 7.07 -11.52
N GLU A 290 2.85 6.88 -12.58
CA GLU A 290 3.25 7.27 -13.92
C GLU A 290 2.48 8.52 -14.33
N HIS A 291 3.19 9.44 -15.00
CA HIS A 291 2.55 10.61 -15.62
C HIS A 291 1.65 11.43 -14.69
N LEU A 292 2.07 11.63 -13.43
CA LEU A 292 1.38 12.57 -12.56
C LEU A 292 1.52 13.98 -13.12
N SER A 293 0.40 14.63 -13.39
CA SER A 293 0.39 16.05 -13.70
C SER A 293 0.69 16.84 -12.42
N VAL A 294 1.67 17.72 -12.45
CA VAL A 294 2.09 18.52 -11.29
C VAL A 294 2.31 19.97 -11.66
N GLN A 295 2.31 20.85 -10.67
CA GLN A 295 2.81 22.20 -10.79
C GLN A 295 3.96 22.42 -9.81
N HIS A 296 5.09 22.93 -10.29
CA HIS A 296 6.21 23.36 -9.50
C HIS A 296 6.46 24.85 -9.73
N GLU A 297 6.35 25.65 -8.67
CA GLU A 297 6.50 27.12 -8.74
C GLU A 297 5.60 27.77 -9.82
N GLY A 298 4.37 27.27 -9.96
CA GLY A 298 3.38 27.75 -10.91
C GLY A 298 3.55 27.25 -12.36
N ARG A 299 4.53 26.39 -12.64
CA ARG A 299 4.77 25.77 -13.95
C ARG A 299 4.31 24.34 -13.99
N SER A 300 3.68 23.95 -15.08
CA SER A 300 3.23 22.60 -15.30
C SER A 300 4.41 21.65 -15.59
N GLY A 301 4.33 20.46 -15.05
CA GLY A 301 5.28 19.38 -15.28
C GLY A 301 4.60 18.02 -15.19
N GLU A 302 5.38 16.99 -15.49
CA GLU A 302 4.99 15.60 -15.39
C GLU A 302 5.96 14.86 -14.48
N LEU A 303 5.44 14.20 -13.44
CA LEU A 303 6.21 13.48 -12.46
C LEU A 303 5.90 11.98 -12.52
N SER A 304 6.93 11.16 -12.57
CA SER A 304 6.83 9.71 -12.39
C SER A 304 7.71 9.27 -11.22
N LEU A 305 7.17 8.36 -10.38
CA LEU A 305 7.82 7.83 -9.20
C LEU A 305 7.70 6.31 -9.20
N ARG A 306 8.79 5.61 -8.87
CA ARG A 306 8.79 4.15 -8.73
C ARG A 306 9.65 3.71 -7.55
N ALA A 307 9.25 2.65 -6.89
CA ALA A 307 10.02 2.05 -5.81
C ALA A 307 9.85 0.54 -5.72
N GLY A 308 10.83 -0.13 -5.16
CA GLY A 308 10.82 -1.57 -4.92
C GLY A 308 10.78 -2.38 -6.21
N GLY A 309 9.94 -3.40 -6.27
CA GLY A 309 9.81 -4.29 -7.45
C GLY A 309 9.18 -3.66 -8.70
N LEU A 310 8.79 -2.37 -8.64
CA LEU A 310 8.20 -1.64 -9.77
C LEU A 310 9.15 -0.60 -10.39
N VAL A 311 10.41 -0.56 -9.98
CA VAL A 311 11.46 0.22 -10.64
C VAL A 311 11.73 -0.29 -12.05
N GLN A 312 12.15 0.59 -12.96
CA GLN A 312 12.55 0.19 -14.32
C GLN A 312 13.90 -0.49 -14.33
N ASN A 313 14.84 0.04 -13.54
CA ASN A 313 16.17 -0.56 -13.41
C ASN A 313 16.23 -1.39 -12.12
N PRO A 314 16.37 -2.73 -12.19
CA PRO A 314 16.36 -3.59 -11.00
C PRO A 314 17.54 -3.37 -10.06
N THR A 315 18.56 -2.58 -10.43
CA THR A 315 19.65 -2.17 -9.55
C THR A 315 19.29 -0.97 -8.68
N GLN A 316 18.12 -0.36 -8.89
CA GLN A 316 17.63 0.77 -8.11
C GLN A 316 16.59 0.35 -7.08
N ALA A 317 16.58 1.03 -5.95
CA ALA A 317 15.52 0.91 -4.93
C ALA A 317 14.39 1.91 -5.16
N PHE A 318 14.73 3.07 -5.74
CA PHE A 318 13.80 4.15 -6.04
C PHE A 318 14.23 4.92 -7.29
N GLU A 319 13.27 5.35 -8.07
CA GLU A 319 13.43 6.19 -9.25
C GLU A 319 12.39 7.31 -9.25
N ALA A 320 12.83 8.53 -9.51
CA ALA A 320 11.95 9.68 -9.79
C ALA A 320 12.33 10.31 -11.12
N ARG A 321 11.34 10.76 -11.87
CA ARG A 321 11.52 11.47 -13.14
C ARG A 321 10.54 12.64 -13.19
N LEU A 322 11.09 13.85 -13.37
CA LEU A 322 10.30 15.07 -13.54
C LEU A 322 10.62 15.67 -14.89
N GLY A 323 9.62 15.84 -15.72
CA GLY A 323 9.67 16.65 -16.93
C GLY A 323 9.04 17.99 -16.68
N ALA A 324 9.80 19.08 -16.79
CA ALA A 324 9.31 20.43 -16.57
C ALA A 324 10.12 21.46 -17.37
N THR A 325 9.52 22.61 -17.67
CA THR A 325 10.26 23.78 -18.16
C THR A 325 10.81 24.55 -16.97
N LEU A 326 12.13 24.62 -16.84
CA LEU A 326 12.80 25.31 -15.75
C LEU A 326 13.49 26.58 -16.26
N ASP A 327 13.50 27.62 -15.43
CA ASP A 327 14.22 28.85 -15.68
C ASP A 327 15.67 28.73 -15.20
N ALA A 328 16.59 29.34 -15.95
CA ALA A 328 18.00 29.33 -15.58
C ALA A 328 18.24 29.93 -14.18
N LYS A 329 17.48 30.96 -13.80
CA LYS A 329 17.57 31.58 -12.48
C LYS A 329 17.23 30.61 -11.37
N GLU A 330 16.16 29.83 -11.52
CA GLU A 330 15.72 28.82 -10.52
C GLU A 330 16.77 27.73 -10.33
N LEU A 331 17.44 27.33 -11.41
CA LEU A 331 18.52 26.33 -11.33
C LEU A 331 19.70 26.87 -10.50
N PHE A 332 20.08 28.15 -10.67
CA PHE A 332 21.17 28.76 -9.91
C PHE A 332 20.80 29.04 -8.46
N ASP A 333 19.54 29.38 -8.15
CA ASP A 333 19.07 29.54 -6.78
C ASP A 333 19.24 28.27 -5.96
N ARG A 334 19.21 27.11 -6.62
CA ARG A 334 19.43 25.78 -6.02
C ARG A 334 20.86 25.26 -6.08
N ALA A 335 21.73 25.93 -6.80
CA ALA A 335 23.14 25.58 -6.95
C ALA A 335 24.02 26.83 -6.73
N PRO A 336 24.18 27.31 -5.48
CA PRO A 336 24.89 28.54 -5.18
C PRO A 336 26.34 28.57 -5.72
N GLN A 337 27.00 27.42 -5.80
CA GLN A 337 28.35 27.26 -6.38
C GLN A 337 28.40 27.54 -7.88
N MET A 338 27.24 27.61 -8.55
CA MET A 338 27.12 27.96 -9.98
C MET A 338 26.57 29.37 -10.20
N GLU A 339 26.38 30.19 -9.16
CA GLU A 339 25.79 31.52 -9.23
C GLU A 339 26.57 32.45 -10.14
N TRP A 340 27.86 32.24 -10.28
CA TRP A 340 28.72 33.01 -11.21
C TRP A 340 28.30 32.89 -12.68
N LEU A 341 27.51 31.83 -13.06
CA LEU A 341 26.95 31.68 -14.41
C LEU A 341 25.70 32.56 -14.65
N ARG A 342 25.08 33.07 -13.60
CA ARG A 342 23.82 33.81 -13.69
C ARG A 342 23.85 35.01 -14.68
N PRO A 343 24.93 35.77 -14.80
CA PRO A 343 25.01 36.85 -15.80
C PRO A 343 25.06 36.36 -17.25
N TYR A 344 25.38 35.09 -17.48
CA TYR A 344 25.68 34.53 -18.81
C TYR A 344 24.63 33.51 -19.30
N VAL A 345 23.67 33.11 -18.47
CA VAL A 345 22.69 32.12 -18.83
C VAL A 345 21.28 32.66 -18.60
N HIS A 346 20.52 32.81 -19.67
CA HIS A 346 19.22 33.44 -19.65
C HIS A 346 18.15 32.64 -20.37
N GLY A 347 16.92 32.67 -19.83
CA GLY A 347 15.77 32.02 -20.44
C GLY A 347 15.35 30.72 -19.75
N SER A 348 14.46 29.99 -20.39
CA SER A 348 13.88 28.76 -19.85
C SER A 348 13.99 27.66 -20.89
N ALA A 349 14.27 26.46 -20.46
CA ALA A 349 14.32 25.25 -21.32
C ALA A 349 13.55 24.08 -20.72
N PRO A 350 13.09 23.12 -21.55
CA PRO A 350 12.56 21.86 -21.07
C PRO A 350 13.69 21.01 -20.45
N TRP A 351 13.47 20.56 -19.24
CA TRP A 351 14.38 19.70 -18.50
C TRP A 351 13.73 18.38 -18.12
N GLN A 352 14.53 17.34 -18.14
CA GLN A 352 14.24 16.05 -17.52
C GLN A 352 15.15 15.89 -16.31
N VAL A 353 14.55 15.89 -15.13
CA VAL A 353 15.23 15.71 -13.85
C VAL A 353 14.98 14.30 -13.37
N GLY A 354 16.03 13.53 -13.12
CA GLY A 354 15.98 12.17 -12.63
C GLY A 354 16.69 12.01 -11.30
N VAL A 355 16.10 11.28 -10.37
CA VAL A 355 16.74 10.85 -9.14
C VAL A 355 16.72 9.33 -9.10
N ASP A 356 17.87 8.72 -8.96
CA ASP A 356 18.07 7.28 -8.88
C ASP A 356 18.74 6.94 -7.55
N VAL A 357 18.10 6.09 -6.74
CA VAL A 357 18.64 5.59 -5.47
C VAL A 357 18.99 4.11 -5.68
N PRO A 358 20.27 3.72 -5.60
CA PRO A 358 20.66 2.33 -5.83
C PRO A 358 20.14 1.40 -4.73
N LEU A 359 19.90 0.16 -5.11
CA LEU A 359 19.56 -0.90 -4.17
C LEU A 359 20.83 -1.28 -3.38
N LEU A 360 20.77 -1.21 -2.05
CA LEU A 360 21.86 -1.62 -1.19
C LEU A 360 22.13 -3.13 -1.33
N SER A 361 23.35 -3.49 -1.65
CA SER A 361 23.81 -4.87 -1.57
C SER A 361 24.07 -5.26 -0.12
N SER A 362 24.01 -6.57 0.19
CA SER A 362 24.27 -7.07 1.54
C SER A 362 25.65 -6.62 2.02
N GLY A 363 25.67 -5.82 3.10
CA GLY A 363 26.91 -5.29 3.70
C GLY A 363 27.25 -3.84 3.35
N GLN A 364 26.47 -3.17 2.52
CA GLN A 364 26.57 -1.73 2.29
C GLN A 364 25.66 -0.98 3.27
N THR A 365 26.17 0.08 3.89
CA THR A 365 25.44 0.92 4.85
C THR A 365 24.86 2.19 4.22
N ASP A 366 25.46 2.66 3.10
CA ASP A 366 25.07 3.92 2.46
C ASP A 366 24.93 3.74 0.95
N ALA A 367 23.80 4.23 0.40
CA ALA A 367 23.56 4.34 -1.02
C ALA A 367 23.65 5.82 -1.44
N THR A 368 24.62 6.16 -2.25
CA THR A 368 24.70 7.50 -2.84
C THR A 368 23.67 7.64 -3.95
N ALA A 369 22.65 8.46 -3.72
CA ALA A 369 21.66 8.77 -4.75
C ALA A 369 22.30 9.64 -5.83
N MET A 370 21.84 9.46 -7.08
CA MET A 370 22.30 10.23 -8.25
C MET A 370 21.19 11.11 -8.79
N LEU A 371 21.47 12.40 -8.88
CA LEU A 371 20.66 13.38 -9.60
C LEU A 371 21.18 13.48 -11.03
N THR A 372 20.30 13.34 -12.01
CA THR A 372 20.61 13.53 -13.44
C THR A 372 19.67 14.58 -14.02
N LEU A 373 20.22 15.63 -14.62
CA LEU A 373 19.45 16.63 -15.36
C LEU A 373 19.83 16.52 -16.84
N ARG A 374 18.83 16.57 -17.72
CA ARG A 374 19.01 16.56 -19.18
C ARG A 374 18.15 17.62 -19.83
N SER A 375 18.72 18.35 -20.79
CA SER A 375 18.01 19.34 -21.59
C SER A 375 18.70 19.48 -22.96
N ASN A 376 17.95 19.91 -23.95
CA ASN A 376 18.53 20.39 -25.20
C ASN A 376 18.77 21.91 -25.20
N LEU A 377 18.54 22.59 -24.08
CA LEU A 377 18.66 24.00 -23.85
C LEU A 377 17.96 24.92 -24.89
N VAL A 378 16.99 24.41 -25.65
CA VAL A 378 16.17 25.24 -26.52
C VAL A 378 15.32 26.17 -25.67
N GLY A 379 15.45 27.49 -25.87
CA GLY A 379 14.84 28.54 -25.07
C GLY A 379 15.81 29.23 -24.10
N THR A 380 17.01 28.66 -23.92
CA THR A 380 18.07 29.27 -23.08
C THR A 380 19.19 29.81 -23.95
N THR A 381 19.63 31.07 -23.70
CA THR A 381 20.83 31.67 -24.28
C THR A 381 22.02 31.41 -23.34
N LEU A 382 23.17 31.09 -23.91
CA LEU A 382 24.45 31.06 -23.22
C LEU A 382 25.34 32.14 -23.82
N ASP A 383 25.60 33.20 -23.02
CA ASP A 383 26.49 34.29 -23.38
C ASP A 383 27.91 34.03 -22.86
N LEU A 384 28.38 32.78 -23.09
CA LEU A 384 29.70 32.31 -22.69
C LEU A 384 30.68 32.37 -23.87
N PRO A 385 32.01 32.45 -23.64
CA PRO A 385 32.95 32.38 -24.73
C PRO A 385 32.87 31.06 -25.53
N ALA A 386 33.26 31.13 -26.82
CA ALA A 386 33.34 29.93 -27.66
C ALA A 386 34.17 28.81 -26.97
N PRO A 387 33.71 27.54 -27.02
CA PRO A 387 32.69 26.96 -27.87
C PRO A 387 31.28 26.91 -27.24
N LEU A 388 31.02 27.57 -26.11
CA LEU A 388 29.75 27.49 -25.40
C LEU A 388 28.80 28.66 -25.69
N ASP A 389 29.19 29.58 -26.58
CA ASP A 389 28.29 30.64 -27.10
C ASP A 389 27.11 30.00 -27.83
N LYS A 390 25.89 30.34 -27.40
CA LYS A 390 24.69 29.68 -27.90
C LYS A 390 23.46 30.58 -27.89
N ALA A 391 22.86 30.80 -29.03
CA ALA A 391 21.57 31.48 -29.14
C ALA A 391 20.40 30.61 -28.61
N ALA A 392 19.33 31.24 -28.12
CA ALA A 392 18.17 30.55 -27.52
C ALA A 392 17.53 29.49 -28.40
N ARG A 393 17.51 29.66 -29.72
CA ARG A 393 16.89 28.73 -30.67
C ARG A 393 17.79 27.56 -31.07
N GLN A 394 19.07 27.61 -30.76
CA GLN A 394 20.01 26.53 -31.07
C GLN A 394 19.90 25.41 -30.02
N PRO A 395 19.78 24.12 -30.43
CA PRO A 395 19.84 23.01 -29.49
C PRO A 395 21.29 22.79 -29.05
N LEU A 396 21.46 22.45 -27.78
CA LEU A 396 22.71 21.98 -27.21
C LEU A 396 22.39 20.93 -26.14
N ASP A 397 22.55 19.68 -26.47
CA ASP A 397 22.31 18.60 -25.55
C ASP A 397 23.19 18.76 -24.31
N THR A 398 22.54 18.87 -23.17
CA THR A 398 23.21 19.11 -21.89
C THR A 398 22.82 18.05 -20.89
N GLN A 399 23.81 17.50 -20.23
CA GLN A 399 23.63 16.54 -19.16
C GLN A 399 24.43 16.98 -17.93
N VAL A 400 23.79 16.93 -16.75
CA VAL A 400 24.43 17.13 -15.46
C VAL A 400 24.15 15.90 -14.61
N LYS A 401 25.18 15.33 -13.99
CA LYS A 401 25.06 14.25 -13.01
C LYS A 401 25.72 14.67 -11.71
N VAL A 402 25.01 14.51 -10.61
CA VAL A 402 25.48 14.93 -9.29
C VAL A 402 25.19 13.83 -8.28
N ALA A 403 26.17 13.50 -7.49
CA ALA A 403 25.96 12.67 -6.30
C ALA A 403 25.21 13.47 -5.22
N LEU A 404 24.25 12.85 -4.55
CA LEU A 404 23.47 13.51 -3.51
C LEU A 404 23.94 13.06 -2.11
N PRO A 405 24.03 13.99 -1.12
CA PRO A 405 23.65 15.40 -1.17
C PRO A 405 24.58 16.24 -2.03
N VAL A 406 24.04 17.30 -2.65
CA VAL A 406 24.82 18.23 -3.48
C VAL A 406 25.82 18.97 -2.58
N GLY A 407 27.09 19.01 -3.00
CA GLY A 407 28.16 19.72 -2.28
C GLY A 407 29.32 18.82 -1.84
N ASP A 408 29.06 17.55 -1.50
CA ASP A 408 30.09 16.57 -1.18
C ASP A 408 30.07 15.46 -2.22
N GLY A 409 30.88 15.56 -3.27
CA GLY A 409 30.98 14.49 -4.27
C GLY A 409 31.32 14.95 -5.67
N ASP A 410 31.22 14.03 -6.61
CA ASP A 410 31.53 14.26 -8.02
C ASP A 410 30.34 14.90 -8.76
N ILE A 411 30.67 15.89 -9.59
CA ILE A 411 29.76 16.51 -10.54
C ILE A 411 30.29 16.26 -11.95
N ASP A 412 29.48 15.63 -12.81
CA ASP A 412 29.77 15.46 -14.22
C ASP A 412 28.85 16.33 -15.04
N VAL A 413 29.38 17.15 -15.95
CA VAL A 413 28.61 17.98 -16.87
C VAL A 413 29.09 17.75 -18.29
N ALA A 414 28.17 17.62 -19.23
CA ALA A 414 28.46 17.54 -20.66
C ALA A 414 27.57 18.49 -21.46
N PHE A 415 28.18 19.23 -22.37
CA PHE A 415 27.52 20.08 -23.36
C PHE A 415 27.72 19.47 -24.76
N GLY A 416 26.88 18.53 -25.12
CA GLY A 416 27.01 17.72 -26.31
C GLY A 416 28.39 17.08 -26.38
N LYS A 417 29.03 17.17 -27.56
CA LYS A 417 30.45 16.80 -27.75
C LYS A 417 31.36 18.00 -27.76
N LEU A 418 30.92 19.18 -27.29
CA LEU A 418 31.73 20.36 -27.28
C LEU A 418 32.64 20.44 -26.06
N VAL A 419 32.09 20.19 -24.88
CA VAL A 419 32.80 20.27 -23.61
C VAL A 419 32.23 19.26 -22.63
N ALA A 420 33.11 18.50 -22.01
CA ALA A 420 32.79 17.71 -20.82
C ALA A 420 33.60 18.22 -19.63
N LEU A 421 32.99 18.22 -18.45
CA LEU A 421 33.59 18.68 -17.22
C LEU A 421 33.32 17.65 -16.12
N LYS A 422 34.33 17.38 -15.32
CA LYS A 422 34.21 16.64 -14.06
C LYS A 422 34.81 17.46 -12.94
N ALA A 423 34.02 17.69 -11.90
CA ALA A 423 34.46 18.36 -10.68
C ALA A 423 34.32 17.41 -9.49
N SER A 424 35.24 17.52 -8.53
CA SER A 424 35.20 16.79 -7.28
C SER A 424 35.55 17.73 -6.14
N SER A 425 34.67 17.79 -5.15
CA SER A 425 34.86 18.65 -3.97
C SER A 425 35.08 17.80 -2.72
N HIS A 426 36.11 18.11 -1.95
CA HIS A 426 36.42 17.50 -0.67
C HIS A 426 36.76 18.59 0.34
N GLY A 427 35.80 18.96 1.19
CA GLY A 427 35.92 20.11 2.09
C GLY A 427 36.09 21.41 1.30
N GLU A 428 37.14 22.19 1.61
CA GLU A 428 37.40 23.48 0.93
C GLU A 428 38.20 23.33 -0.39
N GLN A 429 38.56 22.12 -0.80
CA GLN A 429 39.34 21.88 -2.02
C GLN A 429 38.43 21.41 -3.14
N THR A 430 38.49 22.09 -4.28
CA THR A 430 37.74 21.69 -5.49
C THR A 430 38.70 21.52 -6.66
N GLY A 431 38.70 20.34 -7.22
CA GLY A 431 39.43 20.02 -8.44
C GLY A 431 38.48 19.90 -9.64
N VAL A 432 38.83 20.51 -10.74
CA VAL A 432 38.03 20.50 -11.96
C VAL A 432 38.87 20.03 -13.14
N ARG A 433 38.34 19.09 -13.91
CA ARG A 433 38.90 18.67 -15.20
C ARG A 433 37.91 18.95 -16.30
N VAL A 434 38.40 19.63 -17.34
CA VAL A 434 37.62 19.96 -18.54
C VAL A 434 38.26 19.26 -19.75
N VAL A 435 37.44 18.63 -20.57
CA VAL A 435 37.86 17.99 -21.82
C VAL A 435 37.08 18.63 -22.98
N MET A 436 37.79 19.37 -23.83
CA MET A 436 37.22 19.97 -25.04
C MET A 436 37.11 18.91 -26.15
N GLY A 437 35.97 18.94 -26.89
CA GLY A 437 35.70 18.00 -27.98
C GLY A 437 35.26 16.60 -27.53
N SER A 438 34.76 16.49 -26.30
CA SER A 438 34.27 15.24 -25.72
C SER A 438 32.95 15.44 -24.98
N ASP A 439 32.19 14.38 -24.84
CA ASP A 439 31.00 14.26 -24.02
C ASP A 439 31.26 13.56 -22.66
N THR A 440 32.52 13.15 -22.40
CA THR A 440 32.88 12.43 -21.19
C THR A 440 34.27 12.84 -20.69
N VAL A 441 34.47 12.74 -19.39
CA VAL A 441 35.77 12.90 -18.72
C VAL A 441 36.14 11.55 -18.08
N THR A 442 37.17 10.91 -18.61
CA THR A 442 37.61 9.57 -18.14
C THR A 442 38.63 9.63 -17.00
N GLU A 443 39.43 10.69 -16.96
CA GLU A 443 40.44 10.89 -15.95
C GLU A 443 39.88 11.58 -14.71
N ARG A 444 40.47 11.31 -13.55
CA ARG A 444 40.08 11.96 -12.29
C ARG A 444 40.41 13.46 -12.32
N PRO A 445 39.60 14.33 -11.70
CA PRO A 445 39.95 15.73 -11.46
C PRO A 445 41.24 15.83 -10.63
N PRO A 446 41.99 16.92 -10.71
CA PRO A 446 43.09 17.21 -9.78
C PRO A 446 42.52 17.36 -8.34
N ALA A 447 43.37 17.24 -7.34
CA ALA A 447 42.92 17.41 -5.94
C ALA A 447 42.43 18.86 -5.68
N ASN A 448 43.00 19.84 -6.39
CA ASN A 448 42.62 21.25 -6.35
C ASN A 448 43.00 21.91 -7.67
N GLY A 449 42.20 22.94 -8.08
CA GLY A 449 42.44 23.72 -9.27
C GLY A 449 41.84 23.16 -10.56
N LEU A 450 42.24 23.70 -11.70
CA LEU A 450 41.66 23.43 -13.02
C LEU A 450 42.65 22.81 -13.98
N VAL A 451 42.28 21.72 -14.64
CA VAL A 451 42.99 21.13 -15.78
C VAL A 451 42.11 21.14 -17.00
N VAL A 452 42.57 21.71 -18.11
CA VAL A 452 41.88 21.75 -19.40
C VAL A 452 42.67 20.99 -20.45
N THR A 453 42.02 20.04 -21.12
CA THR A 453 42.63 19.23 -22.20
C THR A 453 41.70 19.10 -23.39
N GLY A 454 42.15 18.52 -24.50
CA GLY A 454 41.30 18.21 -25.64
C GLY A 454 41.49 19.18 -26.83
N ARG A 455 40.49 19.22 -27.71
CA ARG A 455 40.50 20.05 -28.95
C ARG A 455 39.14 20.72 -29.14
N ALA A 456 39.15 21.97 -29.49
CA ALA A 456 37.94 22.71 -29.89
C ALA A 456 38.12 23.28 -31.31
N ALA A 457 37.04 23.38 -32.07
CA ALA A 457 37.05 24.02 -33.39
C ALA A 457 37.34 25.50 -33.30
N SER A 458 36.84 26.15 -32.25
CA SER A 458 37.16 27.51 -31.87
C SER A 458 37.25 27.60 -30.35
N LEU A 459 38.20 28.37 -29.85
CA LEU A 459 38.37 28.63 -28.41
C LEU A 459 38.82 30.10 -28.25
N ASP A 460 38.00 30.86 -27.57
CA ASP A 460 38.38 32.22 -27.15
C ASP A 460 39.06 32.17 -25.79
N ALA A 461 40.34 31.86 -25.78
CA ALA A 461 41.13 31.67 -24.55
C ALA A 461 41.22 32.96 -23.73
N ILE A 462 41.23 34.15 -24.38
CA ILE A 462 41.36 35.45 -23.71
C ILE A 462 40.07 35.74 -22.92
N ASP A 463 38.92 35.53 -23.55
CA ASP A 463 37.63 35.75 -22.91
C ASP A 463 37.38 34.75 -21.78
N TRP A 464 37.80 33.48 -21.93
CA TRP A 464 37.76 32.51 -20.85
C TRP A 464 38.63 32.87 -19.65
N ILE A 465 39.86 33.41 -19.89
CA ILE A 465 40.75 33.87 -18.81
C ILE A 465 40.12 35.11 -18.14
N SER A 466 39.56 36.04 -18.92
CA SER A 466 38.90 37.22 -18.39
C SER A 466 37.70 36.83 -17.51
N LEU A 467 36.90 35.86 -17.95
CA LEU A 467 35.78 35.32 -17.19
C LEU A 467 36.25 34.72 -15.86
N ALA A 468 37.27 33.90 -15.89
CA ALA A 468 37.82 33.27 -14.69
C ALA A 468 38.37 34.28 -13.66
N ARG A 469 38.86 35.43 -14.10
CA ARG A 469 39.36 36.51 -13.21
C ARG A 469 38.25 37.35 -12.59
N THR A 470 37.07 37.38 -13.19
CA THR A 470 35.90 38.11 -12.66
C THR A 470 35.10 37.27 -11.67
N THR A 471 35.34 35.97 -11.60
CA THR A 471 34.66 35.02 -10.75
C THR A 471 35.47 34.52 -9.54
N SER A 472 36.73 34.93 -9.44
CA SER A 472 37.62 34.76 -8.27
C SER A 472 37.51 35.98 -7.37
#